data_c0567f96c2b21c278fc52196bd0b76f3
#
_entry.id   c0567f96c2b21c278fc52196bd0b76f3
#
_cell.length_a   1.000
_cell.length_b   1.000
_cell.length_c   1.000
_cell.angle_alpha   90.00
_cell.angle_beta   90.00
_cell.angle_gamma   90.00
#
_symmetry.space_group_name_H-M   'P 1'
#
loop_
_entity.id
_entity.type
_entity.pdbx_description
1 polymer ?
#
loop_
_entity_poly.entity_id
_entity_poly.type
_entity_poly.pdbx_seq_one_letter_code
_entity_poly.pdbx_strand_id
1 'polypeptide(L)'
;MRLKGKVLLVSRSLPPTPTGSAVIVDNLSRAFTREEMVLAGKEPPGGLPRVRDPDLPAVVAVEGPRVWSIRGRGNHHLAILRAPLLVPRLVRLIRAEGCRAVIGVYPDAAYLFAAWAASRRTRTRFFPYFHNTYLECQRPGMLRAFARWLQPRVFRDAAHVFTMSAGMSALYDRLYPGQFPHSPLVHSFHEPIPAFREPEVSPEPVLAFSGNVNGSCLEASRRLFASVGQMPGVRVQFFTGASERELAANGVWTANARRTCLPRQELPGALSACDVMLLPHGFRGGYHPVEYETIFPTKTIEYLISGRPILAHSPAGVFLTRFLQEHDCALVVTEPDPAAVRAGLERLLKDGSLRARLVRNALETAELFHGSRVAAHLREVVQKRVPTVG
;
A
#
# COMPACT_ATOMS: atom_id res chain seq x y z
N MET A 1 14.23 -16.56 12.06
CA MET A 1 13.48 -16.83 13.31
C MET A 1 12.03 -17.15 12.94
N ARG A 2 11.43 -18.24 13.42
CA ARG A 2 10.02 -18.61 13.13
C ARG A 2 9.10 -18.08 14.24
N LEU A 3 7.82 -17.81 13.92
CA LEU A 3 6.81 -17.44 14.90
C LEU A 3 6.54 -18.60 15.89
N LYS A 4 6.47 -18.28 17.18
CA LYS A 4 6.09 -19.24 18.24
C LYS A 4 4.57 -19.32 18.38
N GLY A 5 3.88 -19.74 17.34
CA GLY A 5 2.43 -19.87 17.28
C GLY A 5 1.84 -19.20 16.06
N LYS A 6 0.73 -19.73 15.59
CA LYS A 6 0.10 -19.32 14.33
C LYS A 6 -0.60 -17.98 14.47
N VAL A 7 -0.52 -17.15 13.43
CA VAL A 7 -1.15 -15.84 13.33
C VAL A 7 -2.30 -15.91 12.33
N LEU A 8 -3.48 -15.41 12.71
CA LEU A 8 -4.57 -15.15 11.77
C LEU A 8 -4.49 -13.72 11.27
N LEU A 9 -4.28 -13.51 9.96
CA LEU A 9 -4.39 -12.21 9.32
C LEU A 9 -5.77 -12.07 8.67
N VAL A 10 -6.53 -11.08 9.11
CA VAL A 10 -7.91 -10.82 8.66
C VAL A 10 -7.93 -9.57 7.80
N SER A 11 -8.27 -9.72 6.53
CA SER A 11 -8.40 -8.61 5.58
C SER A 11 -9.61 -8.85 4.67
N ARG A 12 -10.37 -7.80 4.37
CA ARG A 12 -11.43 -7.92 3.36
C ARG A 12 -10.88 -8.37 2.01
N SER A 13 -9.81 -7.74 1.58
CA SER A 13 -9.17 -7.99 0.29
C SER A 13 -8.09 -9.06 0.44
N LEU A 14 -8.34 -10.23 -0.14
CA LEU A 14 -7.41 -11.35 -0.18
C LEU A 14 -6.73 -11.45 -1.57
N PRO A 15 -5.50 -11.98 -1.65
CA PRO A 15 -4.91 -12.35 -2.93
C PRO A 15 -5.79 -13.43 -3.63
N PRO A 16 -5.93 -13.41 -4.97
CA PRO A 16 -5.21 -12.57 -5.93
C PRO A 16 -5.93 -11.27 -6.34
N THR A 17 -6.81 -10.72 -5.50
CA THR A 17 -7.55 -9.49 -5.85
C THR A 17 -6.59 -8.35 -6.20
N PRO A 18 -6.76 -7.63 -7.34
CA PRO A 18 -5.85 -6.58 -7.79
C PRO A 18 -6.13 -5.23 -7.08
N THR A 19 -6.13 -5.22 -5.74
CA THR A 19 -6.28 -4.02 -4.92
C THR A 19 -5.01 -3.78 -4.10
N GLY A 20 -4.70 -2.51 -3.79
CA GLY A 20 -3.49 -2.17 -3.02
C GLY A 20 -3.38 -2.96 -1.71
N SER A 21 -4.47 -3.06 -0.94
CA SER A 21 -4.45 -3.84 0.32
C SER A 21 -4.22 -5.33 0.10
N ALA A 22 -4.78 -5.94 -0.96
CA ALA A 22 -4.55 -7.36 -1.24
C ALA A 22 -3.10 -7.61 -1.66
N VAL A 23 -2.51 -6.70 -2.42
CA VAL A 23 -1.09 -6.73 -2.81
C VAL A 23 -0.17 -6.66 -1.58
N ILE A 24 -0.48 -5.76 -0.64
CA ILE A 24 0.29 -5.63 0.61
C ILE A 24 0.20 -6.92 1.44
N VAL A 25 -1.01 -7.47 1.59
CA VAL A 25 -1.24 -8.73 2.32
C VAL A 25 -0.55 -9.91 1.63
N ASP A 26 -0.61 -9.98 0.29
CA ASP A 26 0.08 -11.04 -0.46
C ASP A 26 1.59 -10.97 -0.25
N ASN A 27 2.20 -9.81 -0.49
CA ASN A 27 3.64 -9.63 -0.31
C ASN A 27 4.08 -9.94 1.13
N LEU A 28 3.36 -9.42 2.14
CA LEU A 28 3.69 -9.73 3.53
C LEU A 28 3.61 -11.25 3.79
N SER A 29 2.55 -11.90 3.30
CA SER A 29 2.29 -13.32 3.58
C SER A 29 3.30 -14.26 2.94
N ARG A 30 3.94 -13.90 1.82
CA ARG A 30 4.96 -14.72 1.14
C ARG A 30 6.21 -14.98 1.99
N ALA A 31 6.45 -14.17 3.02
CA ALA A 31 7.56 -14.37 3.93
C ALA A 31 7.24 -15.32 5.10
N PHE A 32 6.03 -15.91 5.15
CA PHE A 32 5.58 -16.80 6.21
C PHE A 32 5.17 -18.15 5.66
N THR A 33 5.30 -19.18 6.50
CA THR A 33 4.86 -20.53 6.15
C THR A 33 3.41 -20.77 6.57
N ARG A 34 2.84 -21.86 6.10
CA ARG A 34 1.49 -22.33 6.47
C ARG A 34 1.32 -22.57 7.97
N GLU A 35 2.40 -22.96 8.65
CA GLU A 35 2.40 -23.15 10.11
C GLU A 35 2.45 -21.84 10.88
N GLU A 36 3.00 -20.79 10.27
CA GLU A 36 3.15 -19.49 10.91
C GLU A 36 1.93 -18.59 10.73
N MET A 37 1.21 -18.68 9.59
CA MET A 37 0.14 -17.75 9.26
C MET A 37 -1.01 -18.40 8.50
N VAL A 38 -2.21 -17.88 8.70
CA VAL A 38 -3.40 -18.14 7.86
C VAL A 38 -4.06 -16.80 7.52
N LEU A 39 -4.55 -16.67 6.29
CA LEU A 39 -5.25 -15.48 5.81
C LEU A 39 -6.75 -15.73 5.80
N ALA A 40 -7.54 -14.77 6.28
CA ALA A 40 -9.00 -14.84 6.24
C ALA A 40 -9.62 -13.55 5.69
N GLY A 41 -10.63 -13.67 4.84
CA GLY A 41 -11.28 -12.50 4.26
C GLY A 41 -12.46 -12.83 3.37
N LYS A 42 -12.78 -11.88 2.47
CA LYS A 42 -13.82 -12.09 1.47
C LYS A 42 -13.27 -12.88 0.30
N GLU A 43 -14.06 -13.81 -0.20
CA GLU A 43 -13.73 -14.56 -1.40
C GLU A 43 -13.52 -13.60 -2.59
N PRO A 44 -12.38 -13.71 -3.30
CA PRO A 44 -12.12 -12.89 -4.49
C PRO A 44 -13.15 -13.12 -5.60
N PRO A 45 -13.40 -12.13 -6.46
CA PRO A 45 -14.10 -12.37 -7.71
C PRO A 45 -13.33 -13.43 -8.52
N GLY A 46 -14.00 -14.51 -8.92
CA GLY A 46 -13.33 -15.64 -9.59
C GLY A 46 -12.91 -16.79 -8.65
N GLY A 47 -13.19 -16.66 -7.36
CA GLY A 47 -12.89 -17.68 -6.34
C GLY A 47 -11.48 -17.60 -5.77
N LEU A 48 -11.22 -18.47 -4.81
CA LEU A 48 -9.86 -18.68 -4.29
C LEU A 48 -9.01 -19.46 -5.31
N PRO A 49 -7.71 -19.21 -5.41
CA PRO A 49 -6.84 -19.97 -6.29
C PRO A 49 -6.94 -21.48 -5.99
N ARG A 50 -7.21 -22.29 -7.02
CA ARG A 50 -7.30 -23.75 -6.87
C ARG A 50 -5.95 -24.39 -6.50
N VAL A 51 -4.87 -23.76 -6.95
CA VAL A 51 -3.49 -24.18 -6.66
C VAL A 51 -2.76 -22.99 -6.07
N ARG A 52 -2.35 -23.10 -4.84
CA ARG A 52 -1.41 -22.21 -4.18
C ARG A 52 -0.25 -23.07 -3.69
N ASP A 53 0.94 -22.48 -3.71
CA ASP A 53 2.11 -23.14 -3.12
C ASP A 53 1.76 -23.67 -1.72
N PRO A 54 1.91 -25.00 -1.45
CA PRO A 54 1.51 -25.60 -0.19
C PRO A 54 2.29 -25.08 1.01
N ASP A 55 3.47 -24.49 0.80
CA ASP A 55 4.31 -23.91 1.84
C ASP A 55 3.84 -22.50 2.26
N LEU A 56 3.07 -21.82 1.41
CA LEU A 56 2.53 -20.51 1.71
C LEU A 56 1.31 -20.57 2.65
N PRO A 57 1.01 -19.48 3.40
CA PRO A 57 -0.15 -19.38 4.26
C PRO A 57 -1.45 -19.73 3.55
N ALA A 58 -2.28 -20.56 4.16
CA ALA A 58 -3.60 -20.89 3.63
C ALA A 58 -4.48 -19.64 3.56
N VAL A 59 -5.36 -19.59 2.55
CA VAL A 59 -6.35 -18.50 2.36
C VAL A 59 -7.74 -19.07 2.57
N VAL A 60 -8.48 -18.50 3.52
CA VAL A 60 -9.81 -18.97 3.92
C VAL A 60 -10.85 -17.87 3.66
N ALA A 61 -11.86 -18.20 2.88
CA ALA A 61 -13.00 -17.32 2.68
C ALA A 61 -13.95 -17.43 3.89
N VAL A 62 -14.12 -16.32 4.62
CA VAL A 62 -15.09 -16.21 5.71
C VAL A 62 -16.39 -15.52 5.28
N GLU A 63 -16.41 -14.95 4.08
CA GLU A 63 -17.57 -14.35 3.42
C GLU A 63 -17.55 -14.73 1.94
N GLY A 64 -18.64 -15.31 1.43
CA GLY A 64 -18.76 -15.71 0.03
C GLY A 64 -18.88 -14.52 -0.92
N PRO A 65 -18.66 -14.74 -2.25
CA PRO A 65 -18.64 -13.69 -3.27
C PRO A 65 -20.02 -13.02 -3.46
N ARG A 66 -21.10 -13.72 -3.11
CA ARG A 66 -22.49 -13.33 -3.43
C ARG A 66 -23.20 -12.49 -2.38
N VAL A 67 -22.56 -12.05 -1.31
CA VAL A 67 -23.24 -11.22 -0.34
C VAL A 67 -23.37 -9.80 -0.88
N TRP A 68 -24.44 -9.59 -1.68
CA TRP A 68 -24.99 -8.30 -2.10
C TRP A 68 -23.93 -7.24 -2.49
N SER A 69 -23.34 -7.37 -3.68
CA SER A 69 -22.69 -6.23 -4.32
C SER A 69 -23.77 -5.32 -4.94
N ILE A 70 -24.43 -4.52 -4.13
CA ILE A 70 -25.10 -3.35 -4.65
C ILE A 70 -23.99 -2.43 -5.15
N ARG A 71 -23.86 -2.26 -6.46
CA ARG A 71 -22.92 -1.33 -7.09
C ARG A 71 -23.26 0.09 -6.60
N GLY A 72 -22.36 0.74 -5.85
CA GLY A 72 -22.53 2.14 -5.43
C GLY A 72 -21.84 2.50 -4.11
N ARG A 73 -21.63 3.79 -3.89
CA ARG A 73 -21.01 4.39 -2.69
C ARG A 73 -21.77 4.12 -1.36
N GLY A 74 -22.96 3.55 -1.40
CA GLY A 74 -23.81 3.30 -0.21
C GLY A 74 -23.48 2.05 0.62
N ASN A 75 -22.56 1.19 0.18
CA ASN A 75 -22.39 -0.17 0.73
C ASN A 75 -21.57 -0.28 2.01
N HIS A 76 -20.83 0.76 2.41
CA HIS A 76 -20.02 0.70 3.64
C HIS A 76 -20.86 0.59 4.90
N HIS A 77 -22.02 1.24 4.96
CA HIS A 77 -22.95 1.15 6.10
C HIS A 77 -23.50 -0.26 6.27
N LEU A 78 -23.94 -0.90 5.17
CA LEU A 78 -24.44 -2.29 5.19
C LEU A 78 -23.35 -3.30 5.56
N ALA A 79 -22.09 -3.06 5.16
CA ALA A 79 -20.96 -3.90 5.54
C ALA A 79 -20.73 -3.89 7.06
N ILE A 80 -20.83 -2.72 7.71
CA ILE A 80 -20.69 -2.61 9.16
C ILE A 80 -21.81 -3.36 9.89
N LEU A 81 -23.07 -3.29 9.43
CA LEU A 81 -24.18 -4.02 10.03
C LEU A 81 -24.00 -5.55 9.96
N ARG A 82 -23.25 -6.05 8.99
CA ARG A 82 -22.96 -7.48 8.82
C ARG A 82 -21.71 -7.95 9.57
N ALA A 83 -20.86 -7.02 10.01
CA ALA A 83 -19.63 -7.36 10.71
C ALA A 83 -19.81 -8.36 11.87
N PRO A 84 -20.88 -8.29 12.69
CA PRO A 84 -21.12 -9.29 13.73
C PRO A 84 -21.25 -10.72 13.22
N LEU A 85 -21.73 -10.93 11.98
CA LEU A 85 -21.88 -12.26 11.37
C LEU A 85 -20.54 -12.93 10.99
N LEU A 86 -19.49 -12.12 10.84
CA LEU A 86 -18.13 -12.62 10.58
C LEU A 86 -17.47 -13.15 11.86
N VAL A 87 -17.84 -12.61 13.02
CA VAL A 87 -17.18 -12.93 14.29
C VAL A 87 -17.22 -14.42 14.63
N PRO A 88 -18.37 -15.15 14.59
CA PRO A 88 -18.39 -16.58 14.92
C PRO A 88 -17.57 -17.43 13.93
N ARG A 89 -17.45 -17.00 12.66
CA ARG A 89 -16.62 -17.69 11.67
C ARG A 89 -15.13 -17.52 11.98
N LEU A 90 -14.71 -16.30 12.33
CA LEU A 90 -13.33 -16.03 12.74
C LEU A 90 -12.98 -16.73 14.06
N VAL A 91 -13.90 -16.77 15.04
CA VAL A 91 -13.69 -17.49 16.30
C VAL A 91 -13.49 -18.99 16.05
N ARG A 92 -14.29 -19.61 15.18
CA ARG A 92 -14.09 -21.02 14.77
C ARG A 92 -12.74 -21.22 14.11
N LEU A 93 -12.36 -20.35 13.20
CA LEU A 93 -11.07 -20.44 12.51
C LEU A 93 -9.88 -20.28 13.47
N ILE A 94 -9.92 -19.30 14.37
CA ILE A 94 -8.88 -19.10 15.40
C ILE A 94 -8.68 -20.37 16.23
N ARG A 95 -9.76 -21.02 16.65
CA ARG A 95 -9.71 -22.24 17.45
C ARG A 95 -9.22 -23.45 16.64
N ALA A 96 -9.74 -23.63 15.43
CA ALA A 96 -9.38 -24.74 14.55
C ALA A 96 -7.89 -24.71 14.14
N GLU A 97 -7.35 -23.51 13.88
CA GLU A 97 -5.96 -23.29 13.48
C GLU A 97 -5.00 -23.10 14.67
N GLY A 98 -5.51 -23.07 15.90
CA GLY A 98 -4.69 -22.83 17.08
C GLY A 98 -4.01 -21.46 17.10
N CYS A 99 -4.64 -20.44 16.50
CA CYS A 99 -4.01 -19.12 16.36
C CYS A 99 -3.84 -18.45 17.73
N ARG A 100 -2.67 -17.85 17.95
CA ARG A 100 -2.30 -17.16 19.18
C ARG A 100 -2.34 -15.63 19.06
N ALA A 101 -2.32 -15.15 17.82
CA ALA A 101 -2.43 -13.73 17.49
C ALA A 101 -3.40 -13.53 16.32
N VAL A 102 -4.05 -12.38 16.30
CA VAL A 102 -4.91 -11.91 15.22
C VAL A 102 -4.43 -10.56 14.75
N ILE A 103 -4.12 -10.46 13.46
CA ILE A 103 -3.84 -9.18 12.78
C ILE A 103 -5.12 -8.76 12.07
N GLY A 104 -5.69 -7.61 12.43
CA GLY A 104 -6.88 -7.04 11.78
C GLY A 104 -6.50 -5.90 10.85
N VAL A 105 -6.70 -6.07 9.54
CA VAL A 105 -6.31 -5.08 8.53
C VAL A 105 -7.44 -4.07 8.28
N TYR A 106 -7.13 -2.78 8.37
CA TYR A 106 -7.93 -1.67 7.85
C TYR A 106 -7.34 -1.24 6.48
N PRO A 107 -8.13 -0.95 5.40
CA PRO A 107 -9.21 0.05 5.43
C PRO A 107 -10.66 -0.49 5.49
N ASP A 108 -10.92 -1.73 5.83
CA ASP A 108 -12.30 -2.17 6.00
C ASP A 108 -12.70 -2.26 7.48
N ALA A 109 -13.59 -1.34 7.89
CA ALA A 109 -14.02 -1.22 9.30
C ALA A 109 -14.79 -2.44 9.78
N ALA A 110 -15.53 -3.16 8.92
CA ALA A 110 -16.28 -4.35 9.28
C ALA A 110 -15.34 -5.52 9.62
N TYR A 111 -14.29 -5.69 8.81
CA TYR A 111 -13.27 -6.73 9.05
C TYR A 111 -12.37 -6.39 10.23
N LEU A 112 -12.00 -5.12 10.41
CA LEU A 112 -11.28 -4.66 11.60
C LEU A 112 -12.10 -4.95 12.88
N PHE A 113 -13.39 -4.58 12.88
CA PHE A 113 -14.30 -4.89 14.00
C PHE A 113 -14.39 -6.39 14.24
N ALA A 114 -14.60 -7.19 13.20
CA ALA A 114 -14.76 -8.64 13.34
C ALA A 114 -13.50 -9.31 13.88
N ALA A 115 -12.32 -8.90 13.43
CA ALA A 115 -11.02 -9.35 13.94
C ALA A 115 -10.83 -8.99 15.41
N TRP A 116 -11.10 -7.74 15.78
CA TRP A 116 -11.05 -7.28 17.17
C TRP A 116 -12.02 -8.04 18.08
N ALA A 117 -13.29 -8.18 17.67
CA ALA A 117 -14.28 -8.89 18.47
C ALA A 117 -14.00 -10.40 18.60
N ALA A 118 -13.47 -11.04 17.56
CA ALA A 118 -13.07 -12.44 17.58
C ALA A 118 -11.85 -12.65 18.49
N SER A 119 -10.85 -11.79 18.44
CA SER A 119 -9.67 -11.86 19.31
C SER A 119 -10.04 -11.75 20.80
N ARG A 120 -10.97 -10.85 21.14
CA ARG A 120 -11.49 -10.74 22.52
C ARG A 120 -12.20 -12.00 22.99
N ARG A 121 -13.06 -12.60 22.12
CA ARG A 121 -13.81 -13.83 22.47
C ARG A 121 -12.91 -15.06 22.62
N THR A 122 -11.79 -15.07 21.94
CA THR A 122 -10.81 -16.17 22.00
C THR A 122 -9.66 -15.89 22.96
N ARG A 123 -9.58 -14.68 23.51
CA ARG A 123 -8.47 -14.19 24.34
C ARG A 123 -7.11 -14.26 23.64
N THR A 124 -7.10 -14.16 22.30
CA THR A 124 -5.87 -14.06 21.50
C THR A 124 -5.35 -12.63 21.46
N ARG A 125 -4.04 -12.45 21.28
CA ARG A 125 -3.42 -11.12 21.17
C ARG A 125 -3.85 -10.45 19.86
N PHE A 126 -4.24 -9.18 19.94
CA PHE A 126 -4.74 -8.41 18.81
C PHE A 126 -3.74 -7.38 18.33
N PHE A 127 -3.54 -7.33 17.00
CA PHE A 127 -2.64 -6.43 16.31
C PHE A 127 -3.39 -5.76 15.16
N PRO A 128 -3.96 -4.56 15.33
CA PRO A 128 -4.55 -3.82 14.21
C PRO A 128 -3.44 -3.34 13.26
N TYR A 129 -3.68 -3.47 11.96
CA TYR A 129 -2.78 -3.02 10.91
C TYR A 129 -3.50 -2.02 10.01
N PHE A 130 -3.10 -0.75 10.10
CA PHE A 130 -3.72 0.35 9.39
C PHE A 130 -2.97 0.66 8.10
N HIS A 131 -3.60 0.39 6.95
CA HIS A 131 -3.10 0.80 5.64
C HIS A 131 -3.44 2.27 5.32
N ASN A 132 -4.45 2.83 5.98
CA ASN A 132 -4.88 4.22 5.93
C ASN A 132 -5.26 4.68 7.34
N THR A 133 -5.26 5.98 7.59
CA THR A 133 -5.85 6.54 8.81
C THR A 133 -7.34 6.20 8.86
N TYR A 134 -7.91 5.99 10.04
CA TYR A 134 -9.30 5.56 10.16
C TYR A 134 -10.22 6.71 10.61
N LEU A 135 -10.22 7.05 11.90
CA LEU A 135 -11.06 8.12 12.42
C LEU A 135 -10.70 9.49 11.84
N GLU A 136 -9.42 9.71 11.64
CA GLU A 136 -8.84 11.00 11.25
C GLU A 136 -9.27 11.43 9.85
N CYS A 137 -9.51 10.46 8.94
CA CYS A 137 -9.94 10.74 7.57
C CYS A 137 -11.45 10.67 7.36
N GLN A 138 -12.24 10.30 8.39
CA GLN A 138 -13.69 10.16 8.24
C GLN A 138 -14.40 11.52 8.20
N ARG A 139 -15.23 11.71 7.17
CA ARG A 139 -16.15 12.84 7.09
C ARG A 139 -17.27 12.69 8.14
N PRO A 140 -17.90 13.79 8.60
CA PRO A 140 -19.05 13.75 9.49
C PRO A 140 -20.15 12.80 8.98
N GLY A 141 -20.74 12.00 9.89
CA GLY A 141 -21.79 11.03 9.58
C GLY A 141 -21.66 9.72 10.38
N MET A 142 -22.49 8.74 10.05
CA MET A 142 -22.55 7.45 10.77
C MET A 142 -21.21 6.69 10.74
N LEU A 143 -20.46 6.75 9.64
CA LEU A 143 -19.15 6.09 9.54
C LEU A 143 -18.16 6.70 10.54
N ARG A 144 -18.16 8.02 10.70
CA ARG A 144 -17.34 8.70 11.70
C ARG A 144 -17.78 8.37 13.11
N ALA A 145 -19.09 8.29 13.37
CA ALA A 145 -19.60 7.88 14.67
C ALA A 145 -19.15 6.46 15.02
N PHE A 146 -19.22 5.54 14.08
CA PHE A 146 -18.71 4.18 14.26
C PHE A 146 -17.19 4.15 14.47
N ALA A 147 -16.43 4.94 13.70
CA ALA A 147 -14.99 5.06 13.89
C ALA A 147 -14.61 5.62 15.26
N ARG A 148 -15.34 6.64 15.74
CA ARG A 148 -15.17 7.22 17.10
C ARG A 148 -15.46 6.21 18.20
N TRP A 149 -16.39 5.30 17.96
CA TRP A 149 -16.69 4.22 18.89
C TRP A 149 -15.67 3.08 18.82
N LEU A 150 -15.25 2.68 17.62
CA LEU A 150 -14.40 1.50 17.42
C LEU A 150 -12.91 1.78 17.67
N GLN A 151 -12.33 2.83 17.07
CA GLN A 151 -10.88 3.04 17.08
C GLN A 151 -10.26 3.12 18.48
N PRO A 152 -10.82 3.87 19.47
CA PRO A 152 -10.26 3.89 20.81
C PRO A 152 -10.28 2.53 21.50
N ARG A 153 -11.28 1.69 21.20
CA ARG A 153 -11.36 0.31 21.72
C ARG A 153 -10.34 -0.60 21.11
N VAL A 154 -10.14 -0.47 19.79
CA VAL A 154 -9.10 -1.16 19.04
C VAL A 154 -7.71 -0.81 19.58
N PHE A 155 -7.43 0.47 19.79
CA PHE A 155 -6.14 0.93 20.32
C PHE A 155 -5.88 0.43 21.75
N ARG A 156 -6.88 0.56 22.64
CA ARG A 156 -6.77 0.09 24.03
C ARG A 156 -6.50 -1.42 24.12
N ASP A 157 -7.16 -2.22 23.29
CA ASP A 157 -7.10 -3.68 23.36
C ASP A 157 -5.95 -4.24 22.48
N ALA A 158 -5.25 -3.37 21.71
CA ALA A 158 -4.13 -3.77 20.87
C ALA A 158 -2.90 -4.14 21.69
N ALA A 159 -2.30 -5.28 21.37
CA ALA A 159 -0.96 -5.61 21.87
C ALA A 159 0.12 -4.72 21.25
N HIS A 160 -0.08 -4.33 19.98
CA HIS A 160 0.72 -3.39 19.21
C HIS A 160 -0.07 -2.96 17.96
N VAL A 161 0.05 -1.70 17.56
CA VAL A 161 -0.59 -1.15 16.35
C VAL A 161 0.42 -1.06 15.23
N PHE A 162 0.13 -1.67 14.09
CA PHE A 162 0.95 -1.50 12.89
C PHE A 162 0.39 -0.39 12.01
N THR A 163 1.27 0.47 11.53
CA THR A 163 0.96 1.56 10.59
C THR A 163 1.65 1.31 9.26
N MET A 164 1.06 1.80 8.14
CA MET A 164 1.63 1.60 6.81
C MET A 164 2.91 2.39 6.55
N SER A 165 3.15 3.46 7.32
CA SER A 165 4.31 4.34 7.13
C SER A 165 4.78 4.95 8.44
N ALA A 166 6.04 5.39 8.47
CA ALA A 166 6.55 6.18 9.57
C ALA A 166 5.82 7.54 9.68
N GLY A 167 5.31 8.08 8.57
CA GLY A 167 4.47 9.28 8.59
C GLY A 167 3.17 9.08 9.35
N MET A 168 2.53 7.91 9.20
CA MET A 168 1.33 7.57 9.98
C MET A 168 1.67 7.31 11.46
N SER A 169 2.82 6.69 11.75
CA SER A 169 3.29 6.54 13.13
C SER A 169 3.51 7.91 13.78
N ALA A 170 4.20 8.82 13.12
CA ALA A 170 4.42 10.18 13.62
C ALA A 170 3.11 10.97 13.81
N LEU A 171 2.11 10.76 12.94
CA LEU A 171 0.78 11.32 13.15
C LEU A 171 0.15 10.79 14.44
N TYR A 172 0.24 9.48 14.68
CA TYR A 172 -0.32 8.86 15.90
C TYR A 172 0.43 9.28 17.16
N ASP A 173 1.76 9.46 17.13
CA ASP A 173 2.52 10.05 18.23
C ASP A 173 2.02 11.45 18.61
N ARG A 174 1.69 12.25 17.59
CA ARG A 174 1.15 13.61 17.79
C ARG A 174 -0.28 13.64 18.31
N LEU A 175 -1.16 12.74 17.81
CA LEU A 175 -2.57 12.72 18.17
C LEU A 175 -2.87 11.91 19.43
N TYR A 176 -2.07 10.88 19.71
CA TYR A 176 -2.29 9.90 20.77
C TYR A 176 -1.01 9.62 21.58
N PRO A 177 -0.35 10.63 22.13
CA PRO A 177 0.96 10.49 22.75
C PRO A 177 0.95 9.43 23.85
N GLY A 178 1.76 8.38 23.69
CA GLY A 178 1.93 7.32 24.68
C GLY A 178 0.73 6.40 24.95
N GLN A 179 -0.37 6.53 24.19
CA GLN A 179 -1.59 5.77 24.48
C GLN A 179 -1.51 4.29 24.09
N PHE A 180 -0.70 3.94 23.13
CA PHE A 180 -0.50 2.56 22.68
C PHE A 180 0.85 2.37 21.98
N PRO A 181 1.44 1.16 22.07
CA PRO A 181 2.66 0.87 21.33
C PRO A 181 2.35 0.72 19.85
N HIS A 182 3.14 1.35 18.99
CA HIS A 182 3.00 1.22 17.55
C HIS A 182 4.34 1.29 16.83
N SER A 183 4.37 0.79 15.60
CA SER A 183 5.50 0.92 14.67
C SER A 183 5.05 0.77 13.22
N PRO A 184 5.83 1.28 12.26
CA PRO A 184 5.54 1.04 10.85
C PRO A 184 5.76 -0.43 10.49
N LEU A 185 4.77 -1.02 9.80
CA LEU A 185 4.88 -2.26 9.06
C LEU A 185 4.66 -1.90 7.59
N VAL A 186 5.76 -1.57 6.93
CA VAL A 186 5.72 -1.00 5.59
C VAL A 186 5.32 -2.04 4.54
N HIS A 187 4.81 -1.58 3.41
CA HIS A 187 4.61 -2.42 2.23
C HIS A 187 5.94 -3.06 1.79
N SER A 188 5.91 -4.30 1.33
CA SER A 188 7.11 -5.06 1.00
C SER A 188 7.08 -5.62 -0.43
N PHE A 189 8.24 -6.08 -0.90
CA PHE A 189 8.46 -6.80 -2.15
C PHE A 189 9.39 -7.99 -1.92
N HIS A 190 9.47 -8.92 -2.88
CA HIS A 190 10.31 -10.13 -2.80
C HIS A 190 11.23 -10.30 -4.02
N GLU A 191 11.07 -9.47 -5.02
CA GLU A 191 11.92 -9.43 -6.18
C GLU A 191 13.37 -9.11 -5.75
N PRO A 192 14.38 -9.68 -6.39
CA PRO A 192 15.77 -9.31 -6.11
C PRO A 192 16.01 -7.84 -6.47
N ILE A 193 16.72 -7.11 -5.60
CA ILE A 193 17.16 -5.76 -5.91
C ILE A 193 18.23 -5.87 -6.99
N PRO A 194 18.04 -5.22 -8.16
CA PRO A 194 19.00 -5.32 -9.24
C PRO A 194 20.33 -4.65 -8.86
N ALA A 195 21.42 -5.19 -9.40
CA ALA A 195 22.71 -4.50 -9.28
C ALA A 195 22.63 -3.12 -9.96
N PHE A 196 23.30 -2.14 -9.36
CA PHE A 196 23.37 -0.81 -9.94
C PHE A 196 23.98 -0.85 -11.35
N ARG A 197 23.31 -0.20 -12.27
CA ARG A 197 23.80 0.12 -13.62
C ARG A 197 23.58 1.61 -13.87
N GLU A 198 24.48 2.24 -14.55
CA GLU A 198 24.33 3.65 -14.90
C GLU A 198 23.10 3.82 -15.80
N PRO A 199 22.14 4.68 -15.42
CA PRO A 199 20.91 4.84 -16.18
C PRO A 199 21.14 5.70 -17.41
N GLU A 200 21.19 5.08 -18.58
CA GLU A 200 21.16 5.76 -19.86
C GLU A 200 19.76 6.23 -20.20
N VAL A 201 19.67 7.27 -21.01
CA VAL A 201 18.40 7.83 -21.51
C VAL A 201 18.35 7.59 -23.01
N SER A 202 17.23 7.04 -23.47
CA SER A 202 16.97 6.78 -24.90
C SER A 202 16.88 8.09 -25.69
N PRO A 203 17.18 8.08 -27.01
CA PRO A 203 16.95 9.26 -27.87
C PRO A 203 15.51 9.75 -27.86
N GLU A 204 14.56 8.84 -27.67
CA GLU A 204 13.12 9.12 -27.42
C GLU A 204 12.73 8.61 -26.03
N PRO A 205 12.92 9.41 -24.97
CA PRO A 205 12.72 8.95 -23.60
C PRO A 205 11.30 8.48 -23.33
N VAL A 206 11.18 7.34 -22.63
CA VAL A 206 9.92 6.76 -22.19
C VAL A 206 9.72 7.03 -20.70
N LEU A 207 8.72 7.81 -20.35
CA LEU A 207 8.34 8.14 -18.99
C LEU A 207 7.24 7.20 -18.53
N ALA A 208 7.46 6.44 -17.45
CA ALA A 208 6.54 5.41 -17.00
C ALA A 208 5.69 5.83 -15.80
N PHE A 209 4.42 5.45 -15.82
CA PHE A 209 3.53 5.49 -14.68
C PHE A 209 2.85 4.14 -14.49
N SER A 210 2.89 3.56 -13.29
CA SER A 210 2.22 2.30 -12.98
C SER A 210 1.01 2.47 -12.06
N GLY A 211 0.02 1.57 -12.22
CA GLY A 211 -1.18 1.51 -11.39
C GLY A 211 -2.25 2.52 -11.75
N ASN A 212 -3.15 2.82 -10.80
CA ASN A 212 -4.32 3.66 -11.06
C ASN A 212 -4.08 5.12 -10.67
N VAL A 213 -4.67 6.04 -11.44
CA VAL A 213 -4.84 7.43 -11.06
C VAL A 213 -6.10 7.54 -10.21
N ASN A 214 -5.93 7.81 -8.93
CA ASN A 214 -7.03 7.91 -7.96
C ASN A 214 -7.01 9.26 -7.22
N GLY A 215 -7.96 9.48 -6.32
CA GLY A 215 -8.11 10.75 -5.59
C GLY A 215 -6.87 11.22 -4.83
N SER A 216 -5.93 10.31 -4.47
CA SER A 216 -4.70 10.69 -3.76
C SER A 216 -3.65 11.32 -4.65
N CYS A 217 -3.73 11.15 -5.97
CA CYS A 217 -2.73 11.66 -6.91
C CYS A 217 -3.34 12.40 -8.12
N LEU A 218 -4.67 12.40 -8.30
CA LEU A 218 -5.33 12.87 -9.52
C LEU A 218 -4.94 14.31 -9.89
N GLU A 219 -4.95 15.22 -8.93
CA GLU A 219 -4.66 16.64 -9.18
C GLU A 219 -3.20 16.85 -9.62
N ALA A 220 -2.26 16.23 -8.91
CA ALA A 220 -0.85 16.25 -9.27
C ALA A 220 -0.59 15.52 -10.60
N SER A 221 -1.30 14.41 -10.85
CA SER A 221 -1.20 13.68 -12.12
C SER A 221 -1.61 14.53 -13.31
N ARG A 222 -2.72 15.26 -13.21
CA ARG A 222 -3.16 16.19 -14.28
C ARG A 222 -2.08 17.20 -14.62
N ARG A 223 -1.47 17.83 -13.62
CA ARG A 223 -0.40 18.81 -13.81
C ARG A 223 0.85 18.18 -14.40
N LEU A 224 1.29 17.04 -13.85
CA LEU A 224 2.46 16.33 -14.31
C LEU A 224 2.30 15.88 -15.77
N PHE A 225 1.20 15.21 -16.11
CA PHE A 225 0.99 14.71 -17.48
C PHE A 225 0.74 15.84 -18.48
N ALA A 226 0.08 16.92 -18.10
CA ALA A 226 -0.03 18.10 -18.96
C ALA A 226 1.35 18.72 -19.28
N SER A 227 2.27 18.71 -18.30
CA SER A 227 3.64 19.24 -18.48
C SER A 227 4.47 18.38 -19.42
N VAL A 228 4.47 17.04 -19.20
CA VAL A 228 5.33 16.12 -19.97
C VAL A 228 4.71 15.73 -21.32
N GLY A 229 3.37 15.78 -21.42
CA GLY A 229 2.65 15.45 -22.65
C GLY A 229 2.87 16.43 -23.80
N GLN A 230 3.41 17.61 -23.53
CA GLN A 230 3.75 18.64 -24.51
C GLN A 230 5.24 18.65 -24.90
N MET A 231 6.04 17.79 -24.29
CA MET A 231 7.49 17.73 -24.58
C MET A 231 7.74 16.97 -25.88
N PRO A 232 8.45 17.59 -26.87
CA PRO A 232 8.77 16.91 -28.11
C PRO A 232 9.76 15.76 -27.87
N GLY A 233 9.60 14.67 -28.63
CA GLY A 233 10.47 13.50 -28.55
C GLY A 233 10.32 12.63 -27.30
N VAL A 234 9.42 12.96 -26.37
CA VAL A 234 9.17 12.20 -25.15
C VAL A 234 7.90 11.37 -25.31
N ARG A 235 7.90 10.13 -24.82
CA ARG A 235 6.73 9.25 -24.76
C ARG A 235 6.31 9.00 -23.31
N VAL A 236 5.00 8.89 -23.08
CA VAL A 236 4.42 8.53 -21.78
C VAL A 236 3.85 7.12 -21.86
N GLN A 237 4.28 6.23 -20.96
CA GLN A 237 3.82 4.85 -20.88
C GLN A 237 3.03 4.64 -19.59
N PHE A 238 1.72 4.33 -19.74
CA PHE A 238 0.88 3.91 -18.62
C PHE A 238 0.85 2.38 -18.53
N PHE A 239 1.27 1.83 -17.40
CA PHE A 239 1.06 0.43 -17.03
C PHE A 239 -0.14 0.35 -16.09
N THR A 240 -1.35 0.18 -16.63
CA THR A 240 -2.59 0.28 -15.85
C THR A 240 -3.72 -0.57 -16.44
N GLY A 241 -4.62 -1.02 -15.57
CA GLY A 241 -5.88 -1.63 -15.96
C GLY A 241 -6.96 -0.63 -16.42
N ALA A 242 -6.78 0.68 -16.12
CA ALA A 242 -7.71 1.72 -16.58
C ALA A 242 -7.69 1.83 -18.10
N SER A 243 -8.85 2.05 -18.71
CA SER A 243 -8.97 2.29 -20.17
C SER A 243 -8.46 3.69 -20.54
N GLU A 244 -8.12 3.90 -21.81
CA GLU A 244 -7.75 5.23 -22.34
C GLU A 244 -8.87 6.25 -22.10
N ARG A 245 -10.13 5.82 -22.25
CA ARG A 245 -11.30 6.66 -21.97
C ARG A 245 -11.35 7.13 -20.52
N GLU A 246 -11.03 6.24 -19.57
CA GLU A 246 -10.96 6.59 -18.14
C GLU A 246 -9.80 7.53 -17.84
N LEU A 247 -8.61 7.31 -18.46
CA LEU A 247 -7.46 8.19 -18.34
C LEU A 247 -7.76 9.58 -18.94
N ALA A 248 -8.40 9.64 -20.08
CA ALA A 248 -8.85 10.89 -20.71
C ALA A 248 -9.91 11.62 -19.88
N ALA A 249 -10.90 10.90 -19.35
CA ALA A 249 -11.91 11.46 -18.45
C ALA A 249 -11.29 12.01 -17.15
N ASN A 250 -10.19 11.42 -16.69
CA ASN A 250 -9.39 11.92 -15.58
C ASN A 250 -8.49 13.11 -15.95
N GLY A 251 -8.38 13.46 -17.25
CA GLY A 251 -7.53 14.55 -17.73
C GLY A 251 -6.03 14.27 -17.65
N VAL A 252 -5.63 12.99 -17.79
CA VAL A 252 -4.24 12.55 -17.73
C VAL A 252 -3.74 11.89 -19.02
N TRP A 253 -4.60 11.65 -20.00
CA TRP A 253 -4.24 11.11 -21.28
C TRP A 253 -3.70 12.20 -22.22
N THR A 254 -2.58 11.97 -22.85
CA THR A 254 -1.89 12.91 -23.73
C THR A 254 -1.64 12.29 -25.10
N ALA A 255 -1.37 13.11 -26.13
CA ALA A 255 -1.16 12.65 -27.50
C ALA A 255 0.05 11.70 -27.65
N ASN A 256 1.08 11.88 -26.81
CA ASN A 256 2.28 11.03 -26.76
C ASN A 256 2.15 9.86 -25.80
N ALA A 257 0.95 9.58 -25.27
CA ALA A 257 0.71 8.51 -24.33
C ALA A 257 0.48 7.15 -25.04
N ARG A 258 0.93 6.10 -24.38
CA ARG A 258 0.62 4.70 -24.66
C ARG A 258 0.14 4.04 -23.38
N ARG A 259 -0.66 2.99 -23.52
CA ARG A 259 -1.18 2.21 -22.39
C ARG A 259 -0.95 0.72 -22.62
N THR A 260 -0.51 0.04 -21.59
CA THR A 260 -0.39 -1.42 -21.54
C THR A 260 -0.94 -1.94 -20.21
N CYS A 261 -1.71 -3.03 -20.25
CA CYS A 261 -2.10 -3.76 -19.05
C CYS A 261 -1.27 -5.04 -18.99
N LEU A 262 -0.39 -5.14 -18.01
CA LEU A 262 0.52 -6.27 -17.85
C LEU A 262 0.14 -7.13 -16.66
N PRO A 263 0.41 -8.44 -16.70
CA PRO A 263 0.49 -9.27 -15.52
C PRO A 263 1.51 -8.68 -14.54
N ARG A 264 1.24 -8.81 -13.23
CA ARG A 264 2.10 -8.22 -12.21
C ARG A 264 3.56 -8.66 -12.28
N GLN A 265 3.81 -9.92 -12.66
CA GLN A 265 5.16 -10.48 -12.76
C GLN A 265 6.00 -9.84 -13.87
N GLU A 266 5.37 -9.29 -14.89
CA GLU A 266 6.02 -8.63 -16.03
C GLU A 266 6.31 -7.15 -15.77
N LEU A 267 5.64 -6.54 -14.78
CA LEU A 267 5.74 -5.11 -14.51
C LEU A 267 7.16 -4.66 -14.13
N PRO A 268 7.94 -5.36 -13.29
CA PRO A 268 9.31 -4.93 -12.96
C PRO A 268 10.21 -4.82 -14.20
N GLY A 269 10.17 -5.83 -15.09
CA GLY A 269 10.92 -5.79 -16.35
C GLY A 269 10.48 -4.65 -17.28
N ALA A 270 9.17 -4.40 -17.37
CA ALA A 270 8.64 -3.31 -18.18
C ALA A 270 9.01 -1.93 -17.64
N LEU A 271 9.03 -1.74 -16.31
CA LEU A 271 9.48 -0.48 -15.69
C LEU A 271 10.97 -0.26 -15.92
N SER A 272 11.81 -1.29 -15.78
CA SER A 272 13.25 -1.17 -16.00
C SER A 272 13.63 -0.90 -17.47
N ALA A 273 12.73 -1.15 -18.40
CA ALA A 273 12.91 -0.82 -19.82
C ALA A 273 12.53 0.64 -20.17
N CYS A 274 11.98 1.40 -19.22
CA CYS A 274 11.67 2.82 -19.40
C CYS A 274 12.83 3.71 -18.91
N ASP A 275 12.74 5.02 -19.13
CA ASP A 275 13.84 5.95 -18.81
C ASP A 275 13.65 6.70 -17.50
N VAL A 276 12.41 7.09 -17.16
CA VAL A 276 12.08 7.83 -15.92
C VAL A 276 10.75 7.33 -15.33
N MET A 277 10.71 7.14 -14.02
CA MET A 277 9.48 6.83 -13.29
C MET A 277 8.77 8.10 -12.83
N LEU A 278 7.46 8.22 -13.10
CA LEU A 278 6.63 9.35 -12.73
C LEU A 278 5.82 9.06 -11.48
N LEU A 279 6.09 9.78 -10.40
CA LEU A 279 5.46 9.60 -9.09
C LEU A 279 4.67 10.85 -8.66
N PRO A 280 3.42 11.03 -9.14
CA PRO A 280 2.56 12.09 -8.66
C PRO A 280 1.96 11.76 -7.29
N HIS A 281 1.94 12.75 -6.39
CA HIS A 281 1.23 12.74 -5.11
C HIS A 281 0.44 14.04 -4.95
N GLY A 282 -0.86 13.94 -4.62
CA GLY A 282 -1.76 15.09 -4.66
C GLY A 282 -1.45 16.16 -3.63
N PHE A 283 -1.60 17.41 -4.04
CA PHE A 283 -1.50 18.59 -3.17
C PHE A 283 -2.82 18.85 -2.45
N ARG A 284 -3.90 18.48 -3.09
CA ARG A 284 -5.28 18.59 -2.61
C ARG A 284 -6.19 17.68 -3.44
N GLY A 285 -7.41 17.50 -3.01
CA GLY A 285 -8.38 16.72 -3.79
C GLY A 285 -9.50 16.11 -2.95
N GLY A 286 -9.98 14.93 -3.36
CA GLY A 286 -11.14 14.27 -2.76
C GLY A 286 -10.90 13.60 -1.42
N TYR A 287 -9.65 13.43 -1.01
CA TYR A 287 -9.30 12.82 0.28
C TYR A 287 -9.19 13.87 1.39
N HIS A 288 -9.23 13.40 2.63
CA HIS A 288 -8.98 14.25 3.80
C HIS A 288 -7.50 14.71 3.81
N PRO A 289 -7.18 15.95 4.25
CA PRO A 289 -5.80 16.44 4.28
C PRO A 289 -4.80 15.51 4.97
N VAL A 290 -5.19 14.87 6.06
CA VAL A 290 -4.37 13.90 6.80
C VAL A 290 -3.93 12.70 5.94
N GLU A 291 -4.74 12.29 4.97
CA GLU A 291 -4.35 11.21 4.05
C GLU A 291 -3.16 11.63 3.18
N TYR A 292 -3.19 12.85 2.64
CA TYR A 292 -2.05 13.36 1.85
C TYR A 292 -0.78 13.49 2.69
N GLU A 293 -0.91 13.84 3.97
CA GLU A 293 0.22 13.98 4.90
C GLU A 293 0.95 12.65 5.14
N THR A 294 0.24 11.52 5.16
CA THR A 294 0.74 10.23 5.65
C THR A 294 0.89 9.13 4.61
N ILE A 295 0.27 9.30 3.42
CA ILE A 295 0.32 8.28 2.36
C ILE A 295 1.75 8.03 1.89
N PHE A 296 2.07 6.74 1.75
CA PHE A 296 3.22 6.26 1.01
C PHE A 296 2.70 5.36 -0.13
N PRO A 297 2.68 5.82 -1.39
CA PRO A 297 2.11 5.07 -2.50
C PRO A 297 2.83 3.74 -2.73
N THR A 298 2.10 2.65 -2.91
CA THR A 298 2.68 1.31 -3.11
C THR A 298 3.63 1.24 -4.29
N LYS A 299 3.37 1.99 -5.35
CA LYS A 299 4.23 2.08 -6.55
C LYS A 299 5.62 2.66 -6.27
N THR A 300 5.79 3.43 -5.18
CA THR A 300 7.10 3.97 -4.80
C THR A 300 8.14 2.85 -4.68
N ILE A 301 7.77 1.72 -4.09
CA ILE A 301 8.69 0.59 -3.90
C ILE A 301 9.06 -0.06 -5.24
N GLU A 302 8.08 -0.23 -6.14
CA GLU A 302 8.32 -0.74 -7.48
C GLU A 302 9.27 0.19 -8.26
N TYR A 303 9.19 1.50 -8.04
CA TYR A 303 10.07 2.48 -8.67
C TYR A 303 11.48 2.48 -8.07
N LEU A 304 11.60 2.30 -6.75
CA LEU A 304 12.91 2.20 -6.10
C LEU A 304 13.75 1.04 -6.65
N ILE A 305 13.12 -0.10 -7.00
CA ILE A 305 13.81 -1.28 -7.56
C ILE A 305 13.87 -1.29 -9.09
N SER A 306 13.32 -0.29 -9.78
CA SER A 306 13.31 -0.27 -11.25
C SER A 306 14.69 -0.05 -11.89
N GLY A 307 15.66 0.45 -11.12
CA GLY A 307 16.95 0.88 -11.64
C GLY A 307 16.86 2.15 -12.51
N ARG A 308 15.79 2.92 -12.39
CA ARG A 308 15.50 4.13 -13.15
C ARG A 308 15.27 5.33 -12.25
N PRO A 309 15.66 6.54 -12.66
CA PRO A 309 15.44 7.75 -11.88
C PRO A 309 13.94 8.03 -11.70
N ILE A 310 13.58 8.57 -10.55
CA ILE A 310 12.19 8.90 -10.18
C ILE A 310 12.05 10.42 -10.21
N LEU A 311 11.05 10.92 -10.97
CA LEU A 311 10.54 12.28 -10.86
C LEU A 311 9.28 12.24 -9.98
N ALA A 312 9.38 12.74 -8.76
CA ALA A 312 8.25 12.87 -7.86
C ALA A 312 7.67 14.29 -7.91
N HIS A 313 6.36 14.40 -8.11
CA HIS A 313 5.64 15.66 -7.99
C HIS A 313 4.72 15.56 -6.78
N SER A 314 5.14 16.19 -5.68
CA SER A 314 4.57 15.98 -4.35
C SER A 314 4.68 17.26 -3.50
N PRO A 315 3.66 17.58 -2.66
CA PRO A 315 3.70 18.77 -1.81
C PRO A 315 4.89 18.78 -0.85
N ALA A 316 5.43 19.94 -0.55
CA ALA A 316 6.40 20.10 0.52
C ALA A 316 5.82 19.63 1.87
N GLY A 317 6.67 19.08 2.74
CA GLY A 317 6.32 18.76 4.13
C GLY A 317 5.47 17.50 4.35
N VAL A 318 4.97 16.81 3.31
CA VAL A 318 4.32 15.51 3.44
C VAL A 318 5.35 14.39 3.65
N PHE A 319 4.91 13.25 4.20
CA PHE A 319 5.81 12.15 4.51
C PHE A 319 6.58 11.65 3.27
N LEU A 320 5.89 11.45 2.15
CA LEU A 320 6.52 10.99 0.91
C LEU A 320 7.67 11.90 0.47
N THR A 321 7.44 13.21 0.45
CA THR A 321 8.45 14.20 0.05
C THR A 321 9.67 14.16 0.95
N ARG A 322 9.46 14.21 2.28
CA ARG A 322 10.57 14.11 3.24
C ARG A 322 11.36 12.82 3.06
N PHE A 323 10.67 11.69 2.96
CA PHE A 323 11.30 10.38 2.77
C PHE A 323 12.20 10.36 1.52
N LEU A 324 11.67 10.81 0.37
CA LEU A 324 12.42 10.81 -0.89
C LEU A 324 13.63 11.75 -0.84
N GLN A 325 13.52 12.89 -0.15
CA GLN A 325 14.60 13.86 0.04
C GLN A 325 15.64 13.37 1.04
N GLU A 326 15.23 12.82 2.18
CA GLU A 326 16.13 12.27 3.21
C GLU A 326 16.99 11.13 2.68
N HIS A 327 16.42 10.30 1.81
CA HIS A 327 17.15 9.21 1.15
C HIS A 327 17.80 9.62 -0.17
N ASP A 328 17.62 10.85 -0.63
CA ASP A 328 18.11 11.36 -1.92
C ASP A 328 17.88 10.36 -3.07
N CYS A 329 16.68 9.76 -3.12
CA CYS A 329 16.35 8.65 -4.03
C CYS A 329 15.36 9.03 -5.14
N ALA A 330 15.00 10.32 -5.25
CA ALA A 330 14.16 10.87 -6.32
C ALA A 330 14.43 12.35 -6.52
N LEU A 331 14.23 12.87 -7.73
CA LEU A 331 14.09 14.30 -7.93
C LEU A 331 12.66 14.72 -7.55
N VAL A 332 12.51 15.54 -6.52
CA VAL A 332 11.20 15.99 -6.03
C VAL A 332 10.92 17.41 -6.47
N VAL A 333 9.79 17.61 -7.13
CA VAL A 333 9.25 18.92 -7.50
C VAL A 333 8.07 19.23 -6.58
N THR A 334 8.24 20.23 -5.72
CA THR A 334 7.26 20.60 -4.68
C THR A 334 6.35 21.75 -5.08
N GLU A 335 6.71 22.51 -6.10
CA GLU A 335 5.93 23.61 -6.62
C GLU A 335 4.76 23.07 -7.46
N PRO A 336 3.51 23.52 -7.22
CA PRO A 336 2.35 23.13 -8.02
C PRO A 336 2.30 23.87 -9.36
N ASP A 337 3.43 23.89 -10.07
CA ASP A 337 3.63 24.60 -11.33
C ASP A 337 4.07 23.63 -12.45
N PRO A 338 3.38 23.63 -13.61
CA PRO A 338 3.78 22.85 -14.79
C PRO A 338 5.20 23.14 -15.28
N ALA A 339 5.67 24.39 -15.19
CA ALA A 339 7.01 24.79 -15.62
C ALA A 339 8.10 24.17 -14.73
N ALA A 340 7.87 24.13 -13.40
CA ALA A 340 8.77 23.48 -12.46
C ALA A 340 8.87 21.95 -12.71
N VAL A 341 7.74 21.29 -13.02
CA VAL A 341 7.72 19.87 -13.38
C VAL A 341 8.54 19.62 -14.64
N ARG A 342 8.36 20.46 -15.67
CA ARG A 342 9.13 20.37 -16.92
C ARG A 342 10.63 20.56 -16.68
N ALA A 343 11.02 21.60 -15.96
CA ALA A 343 12.42 21.86 -15.61
C ALA A 343 13.05 20.69 -14.84
N GLY A 344 12.31 20.10 -13.89
CA GLY A 344 12.75 18.92 -13.17
C GLY A 344 13.00 17.73 -14.09
N LEU A 345 12.09 17.46 -15.02
CA LEU A 345 12.26 16.39 -16.00
C LEU A 345 13.44 16.65 -16.93
N GLU A 346 13.55 17.85 -17.49
CA GLU A 346 14.67 18.23 -18.36
C GLU A 346 16.02 18.06 -17.65
N ARG A 347 16.10 18.41 -16.37
CA ARG A 347 17.28 18.17 -15.55
C ARG A 347 17.60 16.68 -15.44
N LEU A 348 16.61 15.83 -15.16
CA LEU A 348 16.82 14.37 -15.10
C LEU A 348 17.28 13.80 -16.45
N LEU A 349 16.75 14.29 -17.55
CA LEU A 349 17.13 13.81 -18.89
C LEU A 349 18.55 14.23 -19.27
N LYS A 350 19.03 15.39 -18.84
CA LYS A 350 20.35 15.96 -19.22
C LYS A 350 21.48 15.56 -18.27
N ASP A 351 21.20 15.45 -16.96
CA ASP A 351 22.22 15.25 -15.92
C ASP A 351 22.40 13.77 -15.58
N GLY A 352 23.39 13.12 -16.23
CA GLY A 352 23.72 11.70 -15.99
C GLY A 352 24.21 11.43 -14.57
N SER A 353 24.99 12.34 -13.98
CA SER A 353 25.52 12.18 -12.63
C SER A 353 24.43 12.23 -11.57
N LEU A 354 23.44 13.12 -11.76
CA LEU A 354 22.23 13.17 -10.93
C LEU A 354 21.45 11.85 -11.03
N ARG A 355 21.19 11.36 -12.25
CA ARG A 355 20.49 10.08 -12.43
C ARG A 355 21.20 8.92 -11.74
N ALA A 356 22.51 8.79 -11.96
CA ALA A 356 23.32 7.74 -11.37
C ALA A 356 23.26 7.75 -9.82
N ARG A 357 23.37 8.94 -9.22
CA ARG A 357 23.27 9.14 -7.77
C ARG A 357 21.88 8.75 -7.24
N LEU A 358 20.81 9.28 -7.83
CA LEU A 358 19.43 9.00 -7.39
C LEU A 358 19.09 7.52 -7.51
N VAL A 359 19.49 6.86 -8.60
CA VAL A 359 19.23 5.42 -8.80
C VAL A 359 20.01 4.57 -7.80
N ARG A 360 21.28 4.87 -7.53
CA ARG A 360 22.04 4.13 -6.51
C ARG A 360 21.38 4.23 -5.14
N ASN A 361 21.03 5.43 -4.74
CA ASN A 361 20.35 5.66 -3.46
C ASN A 361 18.96 5.02 -3.42
N ALA A 362 18.22 4.98 -4.54
CA ALA A 362 16.93 4.30 -4.62
C ALA A 362 17.06 2.79 -4.39
N LEU A 363 18.03 2.15 -5.01
CA LEU A 363 18.30 0.71 -4.82
C LEU A 363 18.72 0.40 -3.36
N GLU A 364 19.58 1.22 -2.76
CA GLU A 364 19.95 1.09 -1.34
C GLU A 364 18.74 1.30 -0.42
N THR A 365 17.92 2.31 -0.71
CA THR A 365 16.69 2.59 0.06
C THR A 365 15.68 1.46 -0.03
N ALA A 366 15.63 0.74 -1.15
CA ALA A 366 14.72 -0.38 -1.37
C ALA A 366 14.93 -1.51 -0.35
N GLU A 367 16.14 -1.70 0.19
CA GLU A 367 16.42 -2.69 1.26
C GLU A 367 15.51 -2.54 2.49
N LEU A 368 15.05 -1.32 2.78
CA LEU A 368 14.12 -1.06 3.88
C LEU A 368 12.78 -1.77 3.72
N PHE A 369 12.40 -2.09 2.48
CA PHE A 369 11.11 -2.65 2.07
C PHE A 369 11.21 -4.12 1.67
N HIS A 370 12.39 -4.73 1.73
CA HIS A 370 12.53 -6.13 1.38
C HIS A 370 11.72 -7.03 2.32
N GLY A 371 11.02 -8.01 1.76
CA GLY A 371 10.05 -8.86 2.47
C GLY A 371 10.65 -9.58 3.69
N SER A 372 11.91 -10.02 3.61
CA SER A 372 12.62 -10.64 4.74
C SER A 372 12.76 -9.69 5.94
N ARG A 373 13.08 -8.42 5.70
CA ARG A 373 13.23 -7.38 6.72
C ARG A 373 11.89 -7.03 7.36
N VAL A 374 10.87 -6.80 6.53
CA VAL A 374 9.51 -6.46 6.99
C VAL A 374 8.92 -7.63 7.80
N ALA A 375 9.09 -8.86 7.34
CA ALA A 375 8.65 -10.04 8.08
C ALA A 375 9.43 -10.28 9.38
N ALA A 376 10.73 -10.00 9.40
CA ALA A 376 11.53 -10.08 10.62
C ALA A 376 11.00 -9.12 11.69
N HIS A 377 10.68 -7.87 11.30
CA HIS A 377 10.06 -6.89 12.19
C HIS A 377 8.70 -7.36 12.73
N LEU A 378 7.81 -7.87 11.86
CA LEU A 378 6.53 -8.42 12.31
C LEU A 378 6.73 -9.58 13.30
N ARG A 379 7.63 -10.52 13.00
CA ARG A 379 7.93 -11.66 13.89
C ARG A 379 8.43 -11.18 15.24
N GLU A 380 9.35 -10.23 15.28
CA GLU A 380 9.91 -9.66 16.51
C GLU A 380 8.80 -9.04 17.37
N VAL A 381 7.98 -8.16 16.80
CA VAL A 381 6.89 -7.48 17.52
C VAL A 381 5.87 -8.48 18.06
N VAL A 382 5.43 -9.43 17.23
CA VAL A 382 4.45 -10.45 17.65
C VAL A 382 5.02 -11.32 18.75
N GLN A 383 6.27 -11.79 18.65
CA GLN A 383 6.89 -12.66 19.66
C GLN A 383 7.09 -11.97 21.01
N LYS A 384 7.45 -10.69 21.02
CA LYS A 384 7.59 -9.89 22.26
C LYS A 384 6.25 -9.72 22.99
N ARG A 385 5.11 -9.83 22.29
CA ARG A 385 3.77 -9.56 22.83
C ARG A 385 2.91 -10.81 23.02
N VAL A 386 3.25 -11.92 22.40
CA VAL A 386 2.57 -13.21 22.57
C VAL A 386 3.33 -14.05 23.58
N PRO A 387 2.75 -14.39 24.74
CA PRO A 387 3.41 -15.21 25.76
C PRO A 387 3.82 -16.56 25.18
N THR A 388 5.01 -17.02 25.54
CA THR A 388 5.39 -18.43 25.34
C THR A 388 4.50 -19.30 26.21
N VAL A 389 4.01 -20.42 25.65
CA VAL A 389 3.41 -21.48 26.48
C VAL A 389 4.60 -22.10 27.22
N GLY A 390 4.61 -21.95 28.54
CA GLY A 390 5.42 -22.79 29.41
C GLY A 390 4.90 -24.22 29.39
#